data_537590c673c0395b6e6b5b2bbdd16a11
#
_entry.id   537590c673c0395b6e6b5b2bbdd16a11
#
_cell.length_a   1.000
_cell.length_b   1.000
_cell.length_c   1.000
_cell.angle_alpha   90.00
_cell.angle_beta   90.00
_cell.angle_gamma   90.00
#
_symmetry.space_group_name_H-M   'P 1'
#
loop_
_entity.id
_entity.type
_entity.pdbx_description
1 polymer ?
#
loop_
_entity_poly.entity_id
_entity_poly.type
_entity_poly.pdbx_seq_one_letter_code
_entity_poly.pdbx_strand_id
1 'polypeptide(L)'
;MATSFFVQTDQFRSTFAELMERDDALVFVAEEQGDVVGYLLGFDHLSFYANGRVSYVEELAVSADRRGQGIGQHMLEAFEGWAKTRSSTLVTVATRRAAPFYAALDYEETAILFRKVL
;
A
#
# COMPACT_ATOMS: atom_id res chain seq x y z
N MET A 1 6.15 7.62 -2.26
CA MET A 1 6.41 6.71 -3.38
C MET A 1 6.47 7.50 -4.67
N ALA A 2 7.45 7.24 -5.50
CA ALA A 2 7.54 7.90 -6.79
C ALA A 2 6.66 7.18 -7.81
N THR A 3 5.85 7.92 -8.56
CA THR A 3 5.08 7.36 -9.66
C THR A 3 5.86 7.52 -10.95
N SER A 4 5.74 6.56 -11.86
CA SER A 4 6.37 6.62 -13.18
C SER A 4 5.46 7.24 -14.24
N PHE A 5 4.21 7.49 -13.90
CA PHE A 5 3.20 8.00 -14.81
C PHE A 5 2.46 9.15 -14.16
N PHE A 6 1.99 10.09 -14.98
CA PHE A 6 1.09 11.13 -14.50
C PHE A 6 -0.30 10.53 -14.26
N VAL A 7 -0.91 10.89 -13.14
CA VAL A 7 -2.28 10.48 -12.84
C VAL A 7 -3.25 11.32 -13.67
N GLN A 8 -4.11 10.65 -14.42
CA GLN A 8 -5.15 11.28 -15.22
C GLN A 8 -6.50 11.12 -14.51
N THR A 9 -7.21 12.23 -14.33
CA THR A 9 -8.42 12.26 -13.49
C THR A 9 -9.49 11.26 -13.91
N ASP A 10 -9.76 11.15 -15.20
CA ASP A 10 -10.79 10.21 -15.69
C ASP A 10 -10.37 8.76 -15.49
N GLN A 11 -9.11 8.45 -15.73
CA GLN A 11 -8.56 7.12 -15.49
C GLN A 11 -8.57 6.78 -14.00
N PHE A 12 -8.26 7.74 -13.14
CA PHE A 12 -8.31 7.55 -11.69
C PHE A 12 -9.73 7.19 -11.24
N ARG A 13 -10.72 7.94 -11.69
CA ARG A 13 -12.12 7.70 -11.27
C ARG A 13 -12.61 6.31 -11.65
N SER A 14 -12.36 5.88 -12.89
CA SER A 14 -12.77 4.56 -13.35
C SER A 14 -12.02 3.45 -12.61
N THR A 15 -10.73 3.63 -12.38
CA THR A 15 -9.91 2.67 -11.64
C THR A 15 -10.38 2.57 -10.18
N PHE A 16 -10.65 3.70 -9.54
CA PHE A 16 -11.13 3.72 -8.16
C PHE A 16 -12.48 3.01 -8.03
N ALA A 17 -13.41 3.28 -8.95
CA ALA A 17 -14.71 2.63 -8.94
C ALA A 17 -14.59 1.11 -9.08
N GLU A 18 -13.70 0.65 -9.96
CA GLU A 18 -13.45 -0.77 -10.16
C GLU A 18 -12.81 -1.41 -8.92
N LEU A 19 -11.86 -0.72 -8.29
CA LEU A 19 -11.24 -1.20 -7.05
C LEU A 19 -12.24 -1.35 -5.93
N MET A 20 -13.21 -0.44 -5.81
CA MET A 20 -14.20 -0.48 -4.74
C MET A 20 -15.15 -1.68 -4.86
N GLU A 21 -15.25 -2.29 -6.02
CA GLU A 21 -16.07 -3.49 -6.24
C GLU A 21 -15.32 -4.78 -5.92
N ARG A 22 -14.00 -4.72 -5.69
CA ARG A 22 -13.19 -5.92 -5.41
C ARG A 22 -13.11 -6.15 -3.91
N ASP A 23 -13.22 -7.42 -3.51
CA ASP A 23 -13.04 -7.80 -2.10
C ASP A 23 -11.57 -8.09 -1.75
N ASP A 24 -10.69 -8.21 -2.75
CA ASP A 24 -9.24 -8.44 -2.56
C ASP A 24 -8.42 -7.15 -2.58
N ALA A 25 -9.09 -5.99 -2.62
CA ALA A 25 -8.44 -4.68 -2.60
C ALA A 25 -8.94 -3.87 -1.42
N LEU A 26 -8.07 -3.01 -0.91
CA LEU A 26 -8.39 -2.12 0.20
C LEU A 26 -7.77 -0.76 -0.02
N VAL A 27 -8.56 0.29 0.20
CA VAL A 27 -8.07 1.66 0.22
C VAL A 27 -8.33 2.25 1.59
N PHE A 28 -7.28 2.72 2.25
CA PHE A 28 -7.38 3.56 3.45
C PHE A 28 -7.08 5.00 3.09
N VAL A 29 -7.74 5.92 3.78
CA VAL A 29 -7.34 7.33 3.77
C VAL A 29 -7.08 7.78 5.20
N ALA A 30 -6.13 8.69 5.35
CA ALA A 30 -5.88 9.37 6.61
C ALA A 30 -6.45 10.78 6.50
N GLU A 31 -7.28 11.17 7.44
CA GLU A 31 -7.88 12.49 7.50
C GLU A 31 -7.45 13.23 8.75
N GLU A 32 -7.18 14.53 8.60
CA GLU A 32 -6.99 15.45 9.70
C GLU A 32 -7.87 16.67 9.46
N GLN A 33 -8.79 16.96 10.39
CA GLN A 33 -9.65 18.14 10.33
C GLN A 33 -10.38 18.28 8.99
N GLY A 34 -10.84 17.16 8.43
CA GLY A 34 -11.59 17.12 7.19
C GLY A 34 -10.74 17.03 5.93
N ASP A 35 -9.42 17.15 6.03
CA ASP A 35 -8.51 17.05 4.89
C ASP A 35 -7.91 15.64 4.78
N VAL A 36 -7.85 15.10 3.57
CA VAL A 36 -7.15 13.85 3.31
C VAL A 36 -5.66 14.15 3.24
N VAL A 37 -4.89 13.57 4.15
CA VAL A 37 -3.45 13.80 4.27
C VAL A 37 -2.61 12.58 3.89
N GLY A 38 -3.24 11.47 3.58
CA GLY A 38 -2.54 10.27 3.15
C GLY A 38 -3.49 9.20 2.66
N TYR A 39 -2.94 8.20 1.95
CA TYR A 39 -3.71 7.05 1.54
C TYR A 39 -2.82 5.82 1.44
N LEU A 40 -3.46 4.66 1.50
CA LEU A 40 -2.84 3.37 1.24
C LEU A 40 -3.75 2.57 0.32
N LEU A 41 -3.19 2.03 -0.76
CA LEU A 41 -3.84 1.05 -1.62
C LEU A 41 -3.10 -0.26 -1.47
N GLY A 42 -3.83 -1.32 -1.16
CA GLY A 42 -3.25 -2.64 -1.01
C GLY A 42 -4.18 -3.73 -1.52
N PHE A 43 -3.61 -4.91 -1.64
CA PHE A 43 -4.29 -6.09 -2.20
C PHE A 43 -3.89 -7.34 -1.46
N ASP A 44 -4.67 -8.41 -1.64
CA ASP A 44 -4.17 -9.74 -1.32
C ASP A 44 -4.41 -10.72 -2.48
N HIS A 45 -3.65 -11.78 -2.47
CA HIS A 45 -3.77 -12.85 -3.44
C HIS A 45 -3.20 -14.15 -2.88
N LEU A 46 -3.56 -15.26 -3.52
CA LEU A 46 -3.00 -16.56 -3.16
C LEU A 46 -1.64 -16.76 -3.84
N SER A 47 -0.74 -17.45 -3.16
CA SER A 47 0.56 -17.80 -3.71
C SER A 47 0.98 -19.20 -3.26
N PHE A 48 1.79 -19.86 -4.09
CA PHE A 48 2.32 -21.16 -3.72
C PHE A 48 3.50 -21.03 -2.74
N TYR A 49 4.37 -20.04 -2.94
CA TYR A 49 5.58 -19.91 -2.12
C TYR A 49 5.27 -19.62 -0.65
N ALA A 50 4.17 -18.95 -0.37
CA ALA A 50 3.79 -18.59 0.99
C ALA A 50 2.75 -19.56 1.57
N ASN A 51 2.40 -20.59 0.83
CA ASN A 51 1.42 -21.60 1.22
C ASN A 51 0.04 -21.00 1.52
N GLY A 52 -0.35 -19.99 0.78
CA GLY A 52 -1.65 -19.37 0.96
C GLY A 52 -1.65 -17.90 0.55
N ARG A 53 -2.31 -17.08 1.36
CA ARG A 53 -2.56 -15.69 1.03
C ARG A 53 -1.40 -14.80 1.44
N VAL A 54 -1.09 -13.84 0.55
CA VAL A 54 -0.11 -12.78 0.75
C VAL A 54 -0.84 -11.46 0.55
N SER A 55 -0.62 -10.50 1.44
CA SER A 55 -1.08 -9.12 1.26
C SER A 55 0.10 -8.25 0.83
N TYR A 56 -0.17 -7.26 -0.03
CA TYR A 56 0.89 -6.34 -0.44
C TYR A 56 0.37 -4.92 -0.58
N VAL A 57 1.26 -3.99 -0.22
CA VAL A 57 1.01 -2.56 -0.35
C VAL A 57 1.43 -2.13 -1.75
N GLU A 58 0.46 -1.69 -2.54
CA GLU A 58 0.72 -1.17 -3.88
C GLU A 58 1.18 0.29 -3.82
N GLU A 59 0.49 1.11 -3.02
CA GLU A 59 0.80 2.52 -2.88
C GLU A 59 0.60 2.95 -1.44
N LEU A 60 1.51 3.77 -0.94
CA LEU A 60 1.41 4.41 0.36
C LEU A 60 1.99 5.81 0.23
N ALA A 61 1.17 6.81 0.50
CA ALA A 61 1.59 8.20 0.38
C ALA A 61 1.04 9.04 1.53
N VAL A 62 1.85 9.99 1.98
CA VAL A 62 1.50 10.98 3.01
C VAL A 62 1.87 12.34 2.46
N SER A 63 1.00 13.33 2.68
CA SER A 63 1.27 14.73 2.29
C SER A 63 2.63 15.19 2.83
N ALA A 64 3.38 15.93 2.01
CA ALA A 64 4.74 16.32 2.36
C ALA A 64 4.81 17.09 3.68
N ASP A 65 3.82 17.94 3.97
CA ASP A 65 3.75 18.73 5.20
C ASP A 65 3.28 17.95 6.43
N ARG A 66 2.93 16.67 6.27
CA ARG A 66 2.48 15.79 7.35
C ARG A 66 3.41 14.60 7.60
N ARG A 67 4.53 14.55 6.92
CA ARG A 67 5.51 13.47 7.10
C ARG A 67 6.21 13.57 8.45
N GLY A 68 6.65 12.42 8.97
CA GLY A 68 7.33 12.36 10.25
C GLY A 68 6.41 12.41 11.47
N GLN A 69 5.10 12.26 11.28
CA GLN A 69 4.10 12.33 12.37
C GLN A 69 3.46 10.97 12.66
N GLY A 70 3.95 9.90 12.06
CA GLY A 70 3.43 8.55 12.28
C GLY A 70 2.21 8.17 11.46
N ILE A 71 1.78 8.99 10.52
CA ILE A 71 0.58 8.72 9.70
C ILE A 71 0.80 7.48 8.83
N GLY A 72 1.94 7.38 8.16
CA GLY A 72 2.26 6.22 7.33
C GLY A 72 2.33 4.94 8.15
N GLN A 73 2.92 5.00 9.33
CA GLN A 73 2.98 3.86 10.24
C GLN A 73 1.59 3.41 10.66
N HIS A 74 0.70 4.32 11.01
CA HIS A 74 -0.67 4.00 11.41
C HIS A 74 -1.44 3.33 10.27
N MET A 75 -1.28 3.84 9.04
CA MET A 75 -1.93 3.23 7.88
C MET A 75 -1.39 1.83 7.59
N LEU A 76 -0.08 1.65 7.72
CA LEU A 76 0.54 0.34 7.52
C LEU A 76 0.08 -0.66 8.58
N GLU A 77 0.00 -0.24 9.84
CA GLU A 77 -0.52 -1.08 10.92
C GLU A 77 -1.99 -1.47 10.69
N ALA A 78 -2.80 -0.55 10.20
CA ALA A 78 -4.19 -0.84 9.84
C ALA A 78 -4.26 -1.87 8.70
N PHE A 79 -3.38 -1.75 7.71
CA PHE A 79 -3.29 -2.71 6.62
C PHE A 79 -2.86 -4.09 7.12
N GLU A 80 -1.89 -4.15 8.02
CA GLU A 80 -1.46 -5.41 8.65
C GLU A 80 -2.62 -6.08 9.40
N GLY A 81 -3.42 -5.28 10.10
CA GLY A 81 -4.62 -5.77 10.77
C GLY A 81 -5.63 -6.38 9.81
N TRP A 82 -5.88 -5.71 8.70
CA TRP A 82 -6.74 -6.24 7.65
C TRP A 82 -6.17 -7.54 7.07
N ALA A 83 -4.87 -7.57 6.79
CA ALA A 83 -4.20 -8.77 6.27
C ALA A 83 -4.35 -9.96 7.23
N LYS A 84 -4.24 -9.72 8.53
CA LYS A 84 -4.45 -10.77 9.54
C LYS A 84 -5.87 -11.30 9.52
N THR A 85 -6.88 -10.43 9.40
CA THR A 85 -8.28 -10.87 9.33
C THR A 85 -8.56 -11.72 8.11
N ARG A 86 -7.76 -11.57 7.06
CA ARG A 86 -7.89 -12.33 5.82
C ARG A 86 -6.95 -13.54 5.76
N SER A 87 -6.29 -13.84 6.86
CA SER A 87 -5.38 -14.99 7.00
C SER A 87 -4.16 -14.92 6.07
N SER A 88 -3.70 -13.72 5.77
CA SER A 88 -2.43 -13.55 5.04
C SER A 88 -1.26 -13.98 5.91
N THR A 89 -0.28 -14.64 5.30
CA THR A 89 0.91 -15.10 6.02
C THR A 89 1.97 -14.02 6.14
N LEU A 90 1.95 -13.05 5.22
CA LEU A 90 2.91 -11.95 5.25
C LEU A 90 2.36 -10.74 4.49
N VAL A 91 3.00 -9.60 4.72
CA VAL A 91 2.76 -8.35 3.99
C VAL A 91 4.05 -8.00 3.25
N THR A 92 3.93 -7.68 1.98
CA THR A 92 5.06 -7.21 1.17
C THR A 92 4.82 -5.80 0.67
N VAL A 93 5.90 -5.11 0.35
CA VAL A 93 5.86 -3.78 -0.25
C VAL A 93 7.10 -3.59 -1.11
N ALA A 94 6.92 -2.93 -2.26
CA ALA A 94 8.05 -2.49 -3.07
C ALA A 94 8.22 -0.99 -2.85
N THR A 95 9.46 -0.54 -2.64
CA THR A 95 9.75 0.88 -2.43
C THR A 95 11.04 1.24 -3.15
N ARG A 96 11.11 2.49 -3.64
CA ARG A 96 12.32 3.02 -4.25
C ARG A 96 13.12 3.91 -3.29
N ARG A 97 12.46 4.54 -2.32
CA ARG A 97 13.07 5.58 -1.49
C ARG A 97 12.83 5.43 0.00
N ALA A 98 11.91 4.57 0.40
CA ALA A 98 11.46 4.48 1.79
C ALA A 98 11.95 3.24 2.51
N ALA A 99 13.04 2.60 2.03
CA ALA A 99 13.58 1.42 2.68
C ALA A 99 13.84 1.61 4.18
N PRO A 100 14.44 2.73 4.64
CA PRO A 100 14.64 2.93 6.08
C PRO A 100 13.32 2.98 6.88
N PHE A 101 12.26 3.55 6.29
CA PHE A 101 10.95 3.59 6.94
C PHE A 101 10.43 2.18 7.20
N TYR A 102 10.48 1.30 6.20
CA TYR A 102 10.01 -0.07 6.35
C TYR A 102 10.91 -0.89 7.26
N ALA A 103 12.22 -0.73 7.15
CA ALA A 103 13.16 -1.43 8.03
C ALA A 103 12.94 -1.08 9.50
N ALA A 104 12.61 0.18 9.81
CA ALA A 104 12.31 0.61 11.17
C ALA A 104 11.01 -0.01 11.72
N LEU A 105 10.14 -0.52 10.85
CA LEU A 105 8.88 -1.17 11.22
C LEU A 105 8.96 -2.69 11.09
N ASP A 106 10.17 -3.25 11.16
CA ASP A 106 10.46 -4.69 11.13
C ASP A 106 10.17 -5.37 9.80
N TYR A 107 10.23 -4.63 8.71
CA TYR A 107 10.19 -5.20 7.37
C TYR A 107 11.60 -5.58 6.94
N GLU A 108 11.74 -6.78 6.39
CA GLU A 108 13.00 -7.33 5.92
C GLU A 108 13.11 -7.18 4.40
N GLU A 109 14.24 -6.71 3.91
CA GLU A 109 14.49 -6.65 2.47
C GLU A 109 14.77 -8.05 1.93
N THR A 110 13.91 -8.53 1.01
CA THR A 110 13.99 -9.92 0.54
C THR A 110 14.11 -10.06 -0.97
N ALA A 111 13.76 -9.04 -1.74
CA ALA A 111 13.65 -9.20 -3.20
C ALA A 111 14.00 -7.92 -3.93
N ILE A 112 14.30 -8.08 -5.23
CA ILE A 112 14.49 -6.98 -6.16
C ILE A 112 13.32 -7.00 -7.14
N LEU A 113 12.69 -5.85 -7.33
CA LEU A 113 11.56 -5.70 -8.26
C LEU A 113 12.06 -5.32 -9.64
N PHE A 114 11.63 -6.07 -10.66
CA PHE A 114 11.83 -5.72 -12.06
C PHE A 114 10.52 -5.30 -12.67
N ARG A 115 10.56 -4.39 -13.64
CA ARG A 115 9.37 -4.03 -14.39
C ARG A 115 9.71 -3.82 -15.86
N LYS A 116 8.70 -4.01 -16.70
CA LYS A 116 8.77 -3.71 -18.12
C LYS A 116 7.48 -2.99 -18.49
N VAL A 117 7.59 -1.83 -19.08
CA VAL A 117 6.41 -1.09 -19.59
C VAL A 117 5.95 -1.76 -20.87
N LEU A 118 4.67 -2.08 -20.95
CA LEU A 118 4.06 -2.78 -22.08
C LEU A 118 3.40 -1.82 -23.07
#